data_3391e27e31b88b610fa3ee31e3a7cec7
#
_entry.id   3391e27e31b88b610fa3ee31e3a7cec7
#
_cell.length_a   1.000
_cell.length_b   1.000
_cell.length_c   1.000
_cell.angle_alpha   90.00
_cell.angle_beta   90.00
_cell.angle_gamma   90.00
#
_symmetry.space_group_name_H-M   'P 1'
#
loop_
_entity.id
_entity.type
_entity.pdbx_description
1 polymer ?
#
loop_
_entity_poly.entity_id
_entity_poly.type
_entity_poly.pdbx_seq_one_letter_code
_entity_poly.pdbx_strand_id
1 'polypeptide(L)' 'MTTHGPVLPTWSCGGCGGPWPCATRRGELRAEFAGAPVSLALYMGSYLVWAAEDLTWVPAGLLHRRFLGWIR' A
#
# COMPACT_ATOMS: atom_id res chain seq x y z
N MET A 1 -7.95 -6.94 13.00
CA MET A 1 -6.54 -6.62 12.71
C MET A 1 -6.05 -7.53 11.60
N THR A 2 -5.38 -6.97 10.61
CA THR A 2 -4.90 -7.75 9.48
C THR A 2 -3.55 -8.40 9.78
N THR A 3 -3.31 -9.61 9.20
CA THR A 3 -2.00 -10.24 9.19
C THR A 3 -1.18 -9.78 7.97
N HIS A 4 -1.80 -9.03 7.04
CA HIS A 4 -1.16 -8.55 5.82
C HIS A 4 -0.60 -7.14 6.00
N GLY A 5 0.32 -7.00 6.95
CA GLY A 5 1.01 -5.73 7.19
C GLY A 5 2.33 -5.64 6.44
N PRO A 6 2.85 -4.41 6.22
CA PRO A 6 4.13 -4.25 5.54
C PRO A 6 5.30 -4.64 6.43
N VAL A 7 6.29 -5.31 5.85
CA VAL A 7 7.56 -5.64 6.49
C VAL A 7 8.64 -4.75 5.88
N LEU A 8 9.17 -3.85 6.70
CA LEU A 8 10.20 -2.91 6.28
C LEU A 8 11.59 -3.55 6.41
N PRO A 9 12.57 -3.14 5.63
CA PRO A 9 12.52 -2.08 4.61
C PRO A 9 12.13 -2.56 3.21
N THR A 10 11.83 -3.85 3.04
CA THR A 10 11.52 -4.43 1.72
C THR A 10 10.10 -4.10 1.27
N TRP A 11 9.22 -3.76 2.20
CA TRP A 11 7.80 -3.50 1.95
C TRP A 11 7.09 -4.71 1.35
N SER A 12 7.51 -5.89 1.78
CA SER A 12 6.78 -7.12 1.46
C SER A 12 5.65 -7.34 2.45
N CYS A 13 4.62 -8.09 2.04
CA CYS A 13 3.51 -8.44 2.91
C CYS A 13 3.93 -9.51 3.92
N GLY A 14 3.74 -9.26 5.20
CA GLY A 14 4.07 -10.21 6.26
C GLY A 14 3.16 -11.43 6.28
N GLY A 15 2.00 -11.36 5.62
CA GLY A 15 1.06 -12.47 5.58
C GLY A 15 1.24 -13.41 4.39
N CYS A 16 1.63 -12.88 3.22
CA CYS A 16 1.72 -13.68 2.00
C CYS A 16 3.07 -13.56 1.27
N GLY A 17 3.95 -12.67 1.71
CA GLY A 17 5.29 -12.50 1.12
C GLY A 17 5.36 -11.70 -0.17
N GLY A 18 4.23 -11.34 -0.75
CA GLY A 18 4.20 -10.52 -1.96
C GLY A 18 4.44 -9.03 -1.69
N PRO A 19 4.49 -8.20 -2.74
CA PRO A 19 4.62 -6.76 -2.55
C PRO A 19 3.44 -6.20 -1.76
N TRP A 20 3.71 -5.34 -0.80
CA TRP A 20 2.65 -4.69 -0.03
C TRP A 20 2.27 -3.36 -0.68
N PRO A 21 0.98 -2.96 -0.77
CA PRO A 21 -0.17 -3.72 -0.31
C PRO A 21 -0.50 -4.87 -1.27
N CYS A 22 -0.69 -6.05 -0.71
CA CYS A 22 -1.08 -7.23 -1.47
C CYS A 22 -2.58 -7.17 -1.83
N ALA A 23 -3.03 -8.09 -2.69
CA ALA A 23 -4.43 -8.11 -3.14
C ALA A 23 -5.41 -8.21 -1.97
N THR A 24 -5.09 -9.05 -0.96
CA THR A 24 -5.93 -9.21 0.22
C THR A 24 -6.04 -7.90 1.00
N ARG A 25 -4.90 -7.24 1.26
CA ARG A 25 -4.91 -5.98 2.02
C ARG A 25 -5.63 -4.87 1.26
N ARG A 26 -5.47 -4.81 -0.06
CA ARG A 26 -6.21 -3.85 -0.89
C ARG A 26 -7.71 -4.02 -0.74
N GLY A 27 -8.19 -5.27 -0.75
CA GLY A 27 -9.60 -5.57 -0.52
C GLY A 27 -10.07 -5.15 0.86
N GLU A 28 -9.28 -5.43 1.90
CA GLU A 28 -9.59 -5.00 3.27
C GLU A 28 -9.69 -3.48 3.38
N LEU A 29 -8.74 -2.77 2.77
CA LEU A 29 -8.72 -1.31 2.81
C LEU A 29 -9.91 -0.70 2.07
N ARG A 30 -10.29 -1.28 0.93
CA ARG A 30 -11.48 -0.81 0.22
C ARG A 30 -12.73 -0.98 1.08
N ALA A 31 -12.83 -2.06 1.84
CA ALA A 31 -13.95 -2.30 2.74
C ALA A 31 -13.93 -1.33 3.93
N GLU A 32 -12.76 -1.12 4.53
CA GLU A 32 -12.60 -0.20 5.67
C GLU A 32 -12.93 1.24 5.29
N PHE A 33 -12.57 1.65 4.08
CA PHE A 33 -12.77 3.01 3.59
C PHE A 33 -13.91 3.09 2.57
N ALA A 34 -14.90 2.19 2.67
CA ALA A 34 -16.04 2.19 1.76
C ALA A 34 -16.73 3.55 1.77
N GLY A 35 -16.92 4.14 0.59
CA GLY A 35 -17.50 5.48 0.46
C GLY A 35 -16.55 6.63 0.76
N ALA A 36 -15.29 6.37 1.07
CA ALA A 36 -14.31 7.39 1.42
C ALA A 36 -12.99 7.22 0.65
N PRO A 37 -13.02 7.28 -0.71
CA PRO A 37 -11.81 7.03 -1.51
C PRO A 37 -10.74 8.10 -1.31
N VAL A 38 -11.12 9.35 -1.01
CA VAL A 38 -10.13 10.40 -0.73
C VAL A 38 -9.39 10.11 0.57
N SER A 39 -10.11 9.67 1.60
CA SER A 39 -9.49 9.30 2.87
C SER A 39 -8.53 8.13 2.69
N LEU A 40 -8.90 7.15 1.89
CA LEU A 40 -8.02 6.02 1.58
C LEU A 40 -6.77 6.50 0.83
N ALA A 41 -6.92 7.41 -0.12
CA ALA A 41 -5.78 7.95 -0.86
C ALA A 41 -4.81 8.70 0.06
N LEU A 42 -5.32 9.46 1.01
CA LEU A 42 -4.49 10.16 2.00
C LEU A 42 -3.76 9.16 2.91
N TYR A 43 -4.46 8.14 3.36
CA TYR A 43 -3.88 7.07 4.18
C TYR A 43 -2.75 6.36 3.44
N MET A 44 -3.01 5.92 2.20
CA MET A 44 -2.02 5.22 1.39
C MET A 44 -0.91 6.16 0.90
N GLY A 45 -1.22 7.44 0.71
CA GLY A 45 -0.22 8.43 0.34
C GLY A 45 0.88 8.60 1.39
N SER A 46 0.53 8.50 2.67
CA SER A 46 1.52 8.55 3.74
C SER A 46 2.46 7.34 3.69
N TYR A 47 1.93 6.17 3.35
CA TYR A 47 2.76 4.97 3.15
C TYR A 47 3.64 5.10 1.92
N LEU A 48 3.13 5.71 0.84
CA LEU A 48 3.92 5.94 -0.37
C LEU A 48 5.16 6.78 -0.06
N VAL A 49 4.98 7.88 0.67
CA VAL A 49 6.10 8.76 1.05
C VAL A 49 7.12 7.98 1.88
N TRP A 50 6.65 7.20 2.84
CA TRP A 50 7.52 6.39 3.69
C TRP A 50 8.26 5.33 2.86
N ALA A 51 7.54 4.61 2.00
CA ALA A 51 8.14 3.56 1.17
C ALA A 51 9.16 4.13 0.18
N ALA A 52 8.96 5.36 -0.30
CA ALA A 52 9.90 5.99 -1.23
C ALA A 52 11.28 6.19 -0.60
N GLU A 53 11.35 6.35 0.71
CA GLU A 53 12.62 6.47 1.42
C GLU A 53 13.40 5.16 1.43
N ASP A 54 12.70 4.03 1.46
CA ASP A 54 13.31 2.69 1.50
C ASP A 54 13.54 2.12 0.10
N LEU A 55 12.61 2.36 -0.81
CA LEU A 55 12.59 1.77 -2.16
C LEU A 55 13.12 2.75 -3.20
N THR A 56 14.32 3.27 -2.98
CA THR A 56 14.91 4.32 -3.82
C THR A 56 15.21 3.89 -5.25
N TRP A 57 15.35 2.57 -5.48
CA TRP A 57 15.62 2.02 -6.80
C TRP A 57 14.36 1.82 -7.64
N VAL A 58 13.18 1.97 -7.05
CA VAL A 58 11.91 1.79 -7.76
C VAL A 58 11.47 3.12 -8.35
N PRO A 59 11.19 3.18 -9.67
CA PRO A 59 10.71 4.42 -10.29
C PRO A 59 9.42 4.94 -9.62
N ALA A 60 9.34 6.26 -9.49
CA ALA A 60 8.22 6.92 -8.78
C ALA A 60 6.85 6.53 -9.35
N GLY A 61 6.74 6.38 -10.68
CA GLY A 61 5.48 5.98 -11.31
C GLY A 61 5.03 4.58 -10.91
N LEU A 62 5.98 3.67 -10.71
CA LEU A 62 5.67 2.30 -10.25
C LEU A 62 5.25 2.29 -8.78
N LEU A 63 5.90 3.09 -7.94
CA LEU A 63 5.51 3.25 -6.54
C LEU A 63 4.10 3.84 -6.44
N HIS A 64 3.83 4.87 -7.21
CA HIS A 64 2.50 5.48 -7.24
C HIS A 64 1.43 4.45 -7.61
N ARG A 65 1.67 3.68 -8.66
CA ARG A 65 0.75 2.64 -9.11
C ARG A 65 0.55 1.57 -8.05
N ARG A 66 1.62 1.16 -7.39
CA ARG A 66 1.58 0.12 -6.36
C ARG A 66 0.78 0.55 -5.13
N PHE A 67 0.93 1.80 -4.68
CA PHE A 67 0.29 2.29 -3.46
C PHE A 67 -1.05 2.97 -3.69
N LEU A 68 -1.23 3.63 -4.83
CA LEU A 68 -2.42 4.44 -5.09
C LEU A 68 -3.21 4.03 -6.32
N GLY A 69 -2.59 3.35 -7.28
CA GLY A 69 -3.21 3.09 -8.59
C GLY A 69 -4.41 2.15 -8.55
N TRP A 70 -4.64 1.44 -7.45
CA TRP A 70 -5.79 0.54 -7.27
C TRP A 70 -6.95 1.19 -6.53
N ILE A 71 -6.79 2.40 -6.06
CA ILE A 71 -7.83 3.13 -5.32
C ILE A 71 -8.84 3.69 -6.31
N ARG A 72 -10.12 3.47 -6.01
CA ARG A 72 -11.22 3.95 -6.85
C ARG A 72 -12.28 4.65 -6.03
#